data_79b48b784d82e991eec591ad426a53e3
#
_entry.id   79b48b784d82e991eec591ad426a53e3
#
_cell.length_a   1.000
_cell.length_b   1.000
_cell.length_c   1.000
_cell.angle_alpha   90.00
_cell.angle_beta   90.00
_cell.angle_gamma   90.00
#
_symmetry.space_group_name_H-M   'P 1'
#
loop_
_entity.id
_entity.type
_entity.pdbx_description
1 polymer ?
#
loop_
_entity_poly.entity_id
_entity_poly.type
_entity_poly.pdbx_seq_one_letter_code
_entity_poly.pdbx_strand_id
1 'polypeptide(L)'
;LEGVVVTALGIKREEKGLGYSTQTVTEKMMSDATPTNWASALVGKVAGANILSTSSGPISSARITLRGDASLNIDGNNALIVLDGVPLNSQMTGDGSNSYGAGGGGDVPVDYGNGIADINPDDIASIQVLKGATAAALYGSRAANGVMLVTTKSGVNKKKKYLGVTFNSNSSFDRVLHWPEFQEEYGQGDLKTNASGKLYYSYGDSEDGAASGNVALSFGPKLDGSLYYQYDPETQQMGTVRTPWVKRNHRKAFWQTGYTLVNSIAIDGSSEKSAVRLSLTYTKNEWIMPNT
;
A
#
# COMPACT_ATOMS: atom_id res chain seq x y z
N LEU A 1 -21.06 28.03 -4.97
CA LEU A 1 -22.09 27.02 -5.17
C LEU A 1 -21.89 25.92 -4.11
N GLU A 2 -22.09 26.28 -2.86
CA GLU A 2 -22.12 25.31 -1.75
C GLU A 2 -23.44 24.55 -1.85
N GLY A 3 -23.38 23.22 -1.96
CA GLY A 3 -24.54 22.33 -1.90
C GLY A 3 -24.98 21.65 -3.20
N VAL A 4 -24.21 21.73 -4.28
CA VAL A 4 -24.45 20.94 -5.48
C VAL A 4 -23.55 19.71 -5.51
N VAL A 5 -24.18 18.55 -5.52
CA VAL A 5 -23.51 17.24 -5.55
C VAL A 5 -23.71 16.60 -6.93
N VAL A 6 -22.66 16.06 -7.50
CA VAL A 6 -22.78 15.24 -8.72
C VAL A 6 -23.26 13.86 -8.30
N THR A 7 -24.46 13.48 -8.69
CA THR A 7 -25.01 12.15 -8.41
C THR A 7 -24.59 11.16 -9.51
N ALA A 8 -25.05 9.93 -9.37
CA ALA A 8 -24.85 8.89 -10.38
C ALA A 8 -25.20 9.41 -11.79
N LEU A 9 -24.44 8.95 -12.78
CA LEU A 9 -24.56 9.36 -14.19
C LEU A 9 -24.20 10.84 -14.46
N GLY A 10 -23.45 11.51 -13.57
CA GLY A 10 -23.03 12.90 -13.78
C GLY A 10 -24.13 13.95 -13.61
N ILE A 11 -25.29 13.58 -13.08
CA ILE A 11 -26.40 14.51 -12.86
C ILE A 11 -26.11 15.37 -11.62
N LYS A 12 -26.14 16.69 -11.77
CA LYS A 12 -25.97 17.63 -10.65
C LYS A 12 -27.28 17.80 -9.90
N ARG A 13 -27.30 17.57 -8.60
CA ARG A 13 -28.47 17.81 -7.71
C ARG A 13 -28.03 18.58 -6.47
N GLU A 14 -28.97 19.27 -5.85
CA GLU A 14 -28.73 19.90 -4.56
C GLU A 14 -28.62 18.82 -3.47
N GLU A 15 -27.63 18.93 -2.60
CA GLU A 15 -27.38 17.98 -1.49
C GLU A 15 -28.59 17.82 -0.59
N LYS A 16 -29.30 18.92 -0.31
CA LYS A 16 -30.49 18.94 0.51
C LYS A 16 -31.69 18.15 -0.06
N GLY A 17 -31.69 17.92 -1.37
CA GLY A 17 -32.72 17.13 -2.05
C GLY A 17 -32.44 15.64 -2.13
N LEU A 18 -31.32 15.19 -1.58
CA LEU A 18 -30.94 13.78 -1.60
C LEU A 18 -31.46 13.06 -0.36
N GLY A 19 -32.23 12.00 -0.57
CA GLY A 19 -32.72 11.13 0.52
C GLY A 19 -31.66 10.23 1.17
N TYR A 20 -30.37 10.51 0.95
CA TYR A 20 -29.24 9.71 1.43
C TYR A 20 -28.04 10.59 1.81
N SER A 21 -27.24 10.08 2.74
CA SER A 21 -26.04 10.79 3.20
C SER A 21 -24.93 10.70 2.14
N THR A 22 -24.51 11.86 1.69
CA THR A 22 -23.33 12.02 0.84
C THR A 22 -22.27 12.81 1.59
N GLN A 23 -21.01 12.54 1.26
CA GLN A 23 -19.89 13.32 1.73
C GLN A 23 -19.00 13.64 0.53
N THR A 24 -18.74 14.91 0.31
CA THR A 24 -17.89 15.38 -0.78
C THR A 24 -16.54 15.79 -0.24
N VAL A 25 -15.47 15.23 -0.81
CA VAL A 25 -14.09 15.66 -0.59
C VAL A 25 -13.65 16.44 -1.82
N THR A 26 -13.25 17.67 -1.61
CA THR A 26 -12.80 18.57 -2.67
C THR A 26 -11.29 18.47 -2.90
N GLU A 27 -10.82 18.93 -4.05
CA GLU A 27 -9.39 19.05 -4.38
C GLU A 27 -8.58 19.68 -3.23
N LYS A 28 -9.05 20.81 -2.68
CA LYS A 28 -8.35 21.51 -1.60
C LYS A 28 -8.14 20.64 -0.35
N MET A 29 -9.09 19.77 -0.04
CA MET A 29 -8.95 18.84 1.10
C MET A 29 -7.94 17.74 0.83
N MET A 30 -7.64 17.42 -0.43
CA MET A 30 -6.67 16.39 -0.81
C MET A 30 -5.26 16.95 -0.96
N SER A 31 -5.12 18.23 -1.37
CA SER A 31 -3.84 18.86 -1.70
C SER A 31 -2.94 19.15 -0.49
N ASP A 32 -3.49 19.18 0.73
CA ASP A 32 -2.71 19.47 1.94
C ASP A 32 -1.68 18.38 2.29
N ALA A 33 -1.84 17.19 1.74
CA ALA A 33 -0.84 16.12 1.78
C ALA A 33 -1.08 15.24 0.55
N THR A 34 -0.28 15.42 -0.50
CA THR A 34 -0.38 14.61 -1.72
C THR A 34 0.41 13.30 -1.57
N PRO A 35 -0.18 12.23 -1.00
CA PRO A 35 0.43 10.92 -1.03
C PRO A 35 0.40 10.40 -2.48
N THR A 36 1.30 9.50 -2.81
CA THR A 36 1.36 8.85 -4.12
C THR A 36 0.05 8.16 -4.48
N ASN A 37 -0.64 7.60 -3.48
CA ASN A 37 -1.97 7.01 -3.64
C ASN A 37 -3.02 7.95 -3.06
N TRP A 38 -3.92 8.47 -3.90
CA TRP A 38 -4.98 9.39 -3.51
C TRP A 38 -5.92 8.83 -2.44
N ALA A 39 -6.12 7.50 -2.40
CA ALA A 39 -6.94 6.87 -1.38
C ALA A 39 -6.37 7.13 0.03
N SER A 40 -5.06 7.14 0.18
CA SER A 40 -4.41 7.45 1.45
C SER A 40 -4.67 8.90 1.91
N ALA A 41 -4.88 9.84 0.98
CA ALA A 41 -5.24 11.22 1.30
C ALA A 41 -6.62 11.34 1.95
N LEU A 42 -7.47 10.33 1.83
CA LEU A 42 -8.84 10.32 2.40
C LEU A 42 -8.88 9.80 3.84
N VAL A 43 -7.80 9.21 4.33
CA VAL A 43 -7.72 8.69 5.71
C VAL A 43 -8.03 9.81 6.69
N GLY A 44 -8.99 9.59 7.57
CA GLY A 44 -9.46 10.59 8.55
C GLY A 44 -10.34 11.72 7.99
N LYS A 45 -10.49 11.84 6.66
CA LYS A 45 -11.32 12.89 6.02
C LYS A 45 -12.72 12.40 5.66
N VAL A 46 -12.91 11.11 5.51
CA VAL A 46 -14.20 10.50 5.19
C VAL A 46 -14.72 9.71 6.38
N ALA A 47 -15.81 10.17 6.96
CA ALA A 47 -16.42 9.50 8.10
C ALA A 47 -16.89 8.08 7.76
N GLY A 48 -16.49 7.09 8.56
CA GLY A 48 -16.84 5.68 8.37
C GLY A 48 -16.16 4.99 7.19
N ALA A 49 -15.15 5.61 6.58
CA ALA A 49 -14.26 4.96 5.64
C ALA A 49 -13.05 4.40 6.39
N ASN A 50 -12.75 3.14 6.12
CA ASN A 50 -11.50 2.51 6.51
C ASN A 50 -10.70 2.23 5.24
N ILE A 51 -9.51 2.79 5.16
CA ILE A 51 -8.65 2.71 3.98
C ILE A 51 -7.35 2.04 4.42
N LEU A 52 -7.12 0.88 3.87
CA LEU A 52 -5.94 0.07 4.12
C LEU A 52 -5.14 -0.03 2.82
N SER A 53 -3.88 0.35 2.86
CA SER A 53 -2.91 0.03 1.81
C SER A 53 -2.19 -1.26 2.19
N THR A 54 -1.86 -2.07 1.21
CA THR A 54 -1.00 -3.23 1.42
C THR A 54 0.43 -2.79 1.74
N SER A 55 1.22 -3.66 2.34
CA SER A 55 2.61 -3.36 2.71
C SER A 55 3.60 -3.45 1.54
N SER A 56 3.11 -3.62 0.32
CA SER A 56 3.95 -3.87 -0.87
C SER A 56 4.57 -2.62 -1.48
N GLY A 57 4.34 -1.45 -0.90
CA GLY A 57 4.96 -0.20 -1.34
C GLY A 57 3.97 0.93 -1.62
N PRO A 58 4.45 2.12 -2.02
CA PRO A 58 3.61 3.31 -2.24
C PRO A 58 2.59 3.17 -3.38
N ILE A 59 2.87 2.31 -4.36
CA ILE A 59 2.00 2.04 -5.53
C ILE A 59 1.15 0.78 -5.32
N SER A 60 1.12 0.26 -4.11
CA SER A 60 0.38 -0.94 -3.76
C SER A 60 -1.13 -0.76 -3.82
N SER A 61 -1.85 -1.87 -3.85
CA SER A 61 -3.31 -1.88 -3.81
C SER A 61 -3.84 -1.19 -2.57
N ALA A 62 -4.89 -0.41 -2.74
CA ALA A 62 -5.65 0.14 -1.63
C ALA A 62 -6.98 -0.59 -1.50
N ARG A 63 -7.34 -0.98 -0.28
CA ARG A 63 -8.65 -1.50 0.09
C ARG A 63 -9.44 -0.40 0.78
N ILE A 64 -10.61 -0.12 0.27
CA ILE A 64 -11.50 0.91 0.82
C ILE A 64 -12.79 0.23 1.26
N THR A 65 -13.09 0.29 2.55
CA THR A 65 -14.35 -0.20 3.10
C THR A 65 -15.14 0.96 3.71
N LEU A 66 -16.44 0.96 3.49
CA LEU A 66 -17.36 1.96 4.01
C LEU A 66 -18.30 1.30 5.04
N ARG A 67 -18.32 1.84 6.27
CA ARG A 67 -19.15 1.33 7.39
C ARG A 67 -18.71 -0.06 7.92
N GLY A 68 -17.45 -0.44 7.72
CA GLY A 68 -16.90 -1.70 8.23
C GLY A 68 -17.14 -2.89 7.30
N ASP A 69 -16.71 -4.05 7.75
CA ASP A 69 -16.81 -5.31 7.00
C ASP A 69 -18.14 -6.00 7.35
N ALA A 70 -19.01 -6.17 6.36
CA ALA A 70 -20.30 -6.83 6.48
C ALA A 70 -20.28 -8.28 6.00
N SER A 71 -19.30 -8.67 5.21
CA SER A 71 -19.13 -10.00 4.64
C SER A 71 -17.92 -10.70 5.24
N LEU A 72 -18.03 -12.00 5.46
CA LEU A 72 -16.90 -12.88 5.83
C LEU A 72 -15.94 -13.09 4.65
N ASN A 73 -16.40 -12.85 3.43
CA ASN A 73 -15.50 -12.80 2.28
C ASN A 73 -14.81 -11.43 2.25
N ILE A 74 -13.49 -11.44 2.37
CA ILE A 74 -12.65 -10.25 2.46
C ILE A 74 -12.83 -9.34 1.24
N ASP A 75 -12.87 -9.92 0.04
CA ASP A 75 -13.06 -9.17 -1.20
C ASP A 75 -14.49 -8.65 -1.39
N GLY A 76 -15.43 -9.22 -0.66
CA GLY A 76 -16.84 -8.83 -0.67
C GLY A 76 -17.16 -7.53 0.07
N ASN A 77 -16.20 -6.90 0.73
CA ASN A 77 -16.41 -5.70 1.54
C ASN A 77 -15.94 -4.39 0.89
N ASN A 78 -15.31 -4.47 -0.27
CA ASN A 78 -14.75 -3.30 -0.95
C ASN A 78 -15.84 -2.35 -1.45
N ALA A 79 -15.63 -1.05 -1.28
CA ALA A 79 -16.44 -0.03 -1.92
C ALA A 79 -16.21 -0.04 -3.44
N LEU A 80 -17.27 0.18 -4.21
CA LEU A 80 -17.17 0.34 -5.65
C LEU A 80 -16.57 1.71 -5.98
N ILE A 81 -15.51 1.73 -6.79
CA ILE A 81 -14.92 2.97 -7.30
C ILE A 81 -15.47 3.22 -8.70
N VAL A 82 -15.94 4.44 -8.92
CA VAL A 82 -16.46 4.87 -10.23
C VAL A 82 -15.72 6.13 -10.65
N LEU A 83 -14.95 6.04 -11.72
CA LEU A 83 -14.18 7.15 -12.31
C LEU A 83 -14.96 7.71 -13.49
N ASP A 84 -15.37 8.97 -13.42
CA ASP A 84 -16.13 9.68 -14.45
C ASP A 84 -17.32 8.87 -15.02
N GLY A 85 -17.99 8.10 -14.15
CA GLY A 85 -19.12 7.26 -14.50
C GLY A 85 -18.77 5.82 -14.88
N VAL A 86 -17.48 5.47 -15.00
CA VAL A 86 -17.03 4.13 -15.34
C VAL A 86 -16.57 3.39 -14.08
N PRO A 87 -17.16 2.23 -13.76
CA PRO A 87 -16.70 1.41 -12.63
C PRO A 87 -15.29 0.87 -12.86
N LEU A 88 -14.42 1.08 -11.86
CA LEU A 88 -13.07 0.53 -11.85
C LEU A 88 -13.01 -0.80 -11.11
N ASN A 89 -12.03 -1.62 -11.47
CA ASN A 89 -11.68 -2.79 -10.71
C ASN A 89 -10.87 -2.36 -9.47
N SER A 90 -11.45 -2.53 -8.28
CA SER A 90 -10.80 -2.25 -7.00
C SER A 90 -10.27 -3.51 -6.31
N GLN A 91 -10.37 -4.67 -6.95
CA GLN A 91 -9.79 -5.90 -6.44
C GLN A 91 -8.27 -5.90 -6.62
N MET A 92 -7.57 -6.53 -5.70
CA MET A 92 -6.14 -6.72 -5.80
C MET A 92 -5.83 -7.60 -7.02
N THR A 93 -4.93 -7.14 -7.87
CA THR A 93 -4.47 -7.90 -9.03
C THR A 93 -3.24 -8.70 -8.61
N GLY A 94 -3.44 -9.96 -8.27
CA GLY A 94 -2.41 -10.90 -7.87
C GLY A 94 -2.94 -12.31 -7.95
N ASP A 95 -2.11 -13.31 -7.75
CA ASP A 95 -2.57 -14.70 -7.66
C ASP A 95 -3.39 -14.88 -6.38
N GLY A 96 -4.71 -14.67 -6.54
CA GLY A 96 -5.68 -14.42 -5.49
C GLY A 96 -6.05 -15.61 -4.62
N SER A 97 -5.24 -16.65 -4.56
CA SER A 97 -5.59 -17.80 -3.74
C SER A 97 -5.40 -17.54 -2.24
N ASN A 98 -4.64 -16.53 -1.83
CA ASN A 98 -4.46 -16.21 -0.40
C ASN A 98 -3.97 -14.79 -0.15
N SER A 99 -4.88 -13.86 0.07
CA SER A 99 -4.59 -12.46 0.46
C SER A 99 -3.78 -12.32 1.76
N TYR A 100 -3.51 -13.40 2.48
CA TYR A 100 -2.80 -13.39 3.76
C TYR A 100 -1.65 -14.38 3.89
N GLY A 101 -1.27 -15.07 2.82
CA GLY A 101 -0.16 -16.03 2.88
C GLY A 101 -0.43 -17.25 3.79
N ALA A 102 -1.67 -17.46 4.24
CA ALA A 102 -2.06 -18.49 5.20
C ALA A 102 -2.43 -19.84 4.56
N GLY A 103 -2.34 -19.95 3.26
CA GLY A 103 -2.57 -21.20 2.55
C GLY A 103 -1.26 -21.88 2.22
N GLY A 104 -1.07 -23.08 2.70
CA GLY A 104 0.13 -23.92 2.65
C GLY A 104 0.85 -24.18 1.33
N GLY A 105 0.97 -23.20 0.50
CA GLY A 105 1.66 -23.27 -0.79
C GLY A 105 2.62 -22.10 -0.98
N GLY A 106 3.51 -21.84 -0.06
CA GLY A 106 4.82 -21.22 -0.27
C GLY A 106 4.96 -19.83 -0.93
N ASP A 107 4.01 -19.37 -1.69
CA ASP A 107 4.15 -18.14 -2.45
C ASP A 107 3.40 -16.99 -1.78
N VAL A 108 4.16 -15.98 -1.38
CA VAL A 108 3.58 -14.70 -0.93
C VAL A 108 2.95 -14.04 -2.17
N PRO A 109 1.64 -13.73 -2.16
CA PRO A 109 1.02 -13.08 -3.30
C PRO A 109 1.71 -11.75 -3.58
N VAL A 110 2.17 -11.57 -4.81
CA VAL A 110 2.75 -10.30 -5.24
C VAL A 110 1.60 -9.33 -5.53
N ASP A 111 1.64 -8.17 -4.92
CA ASP A 111 0.67 -7.10 -5.17
C ASP A 111 1.16 -6.22 -6.31
N TYR A 112 0.51 -6.31 -7.46
CA TYR A 112 0.78 -5.48 -8.64
C TYR A 112 -0.01 -4.16 -8.65
N GLY A 113 -0.68 -3.81 -7.55
CA GLY A 113 -1.57 -2.66 -7.48
C GLY A 113 -2.98 -2.99 -7.95
N ASN A 114 -3.84 -2.00 -7.86
CA ASN A 114 -5.20 -2.05 -8.41
C ASN A 114 -5.51 -0.72 -9.12
N GLY A 115 -6.60 -0.67 -9.89
CA GLY A 115 -6.98 0.52 -10.66
C GLY A 115 -7.16 1.81 -9.84
N ILE A 116 -7.13 1.71 -8.51
CA ILE A 116 -7.14 2.87 -7.61
C ILE A 116 -5.79 3.61 -7.70
N ALA A 117 -4.68 2.87 -7.73
CA ALA A 117 -3.35 3.45 -7.74
C ALA A 117 -3.00 4.16 -9.07
N ASP A 118 -3.71 3.83 -10.16
CA ASP A 118 -3.47 4.39 -11.48
C ASP A 118 -3.99 5.83 -11.65
N ILE A 119 -4.82 6.30 -10.70
CA ILE A 119 -5.40 7.64 -10.76
C ILE A 119 -4.44 8.65 -10.11
N ASN A 120 -3.98 9.61 -10.90
CA ASN A 120 -3.18 10.72 -10.35
C ASN A 120 -4.05 11.60 -9.44
N PRO A 121 -3.67 11.81 -8.16
CA PRO A 121 -4.38 12.71 -7.26
C PRO A 121 -4.51 14.14 -7.79
N ASP A 122 -3.54 14.63 -8.56
CA ASP A 122 -3.55 15.98 -9.16
C ASP A 122 -4.64 16.16 -10.21
N ASP A 123 -5.13 15.09 -10.81
CA ASP A 123 -6.20 15.12 -11.80
C ASP A 123 -7.60 14.95 -11.20
N ILE A 124 -7.72 14.74 -9.89
CA ILE A 124 -9.00 14.60 -9.22
C ILE A 124 -9.57 15.99 -8.90
N ALA A 125 -10.80 16.25 -9.34
CA ALA A 125 -11.54 17.45 -8.98
C ALA A 125 -12.33 17.30 -7.69
N SER A 126 -12.99 16.15 -7.52
CA SER A 126 -13.78 15.84 -6.33
C SER A 126 -14.00 14.34 -6.18
N ILE A 127 -14.18 13.93 -4.94
CA ILE A 127 -14.58 12.56 -4.59
C ILE A 127 -15.87 12.65 -3.78
N GLN A 128 -16.88 11.91 -4.22
CA GLN A 128 -18.14 11.81 -3.50
C GLN A 128 -18.33 10.40 -3.00
N VAL A 129 -18.69 10.29 -1.74
CA VAL A 129 -18.92 9.02 -1.07
C VAL A 129 -20.39 8.81 -0.85
N LEU A 130 -20.95 7.78 -1.50
CA LEU A 130 -22.33 7.34 -1.35
C LEU A 130 -22.35 6.13 -0.40
N LYS A 131 -22.96 6.31 0.76
CA LYS A 131 -22.99 5.29 1.81
C LYS A 131 -24.31 4.55 1.83
N GLY A 132 -24.28 3.22 1.75
CA GLY A 132 -25.43 2.35 1.98
C GLY A 132 -26.23 1.94 0.76
N ALA A 133 -27.43 1.40 0.98
CA ALA A 133 -28.27 0.74 -0.01
C ALA A 133 -28.67 1.61 -1.22
N THR A 134 -28.68 2.92 -1.06
CA THR A 134 -28.97 3.87 -2.15
C THR A 134 -27.93 3.87 -3.25
N ALA A 135 -26.68 3.58 -2.90
CA ALA A 135 -25.61 3.36 -3.88
C ALA A 135 -25.90 2.11 -4.73
N ALA A 136 -26.43 1.06 -4.09
CA ALA A 136 -26.79 -0.18 -4.79
C ALA A 136 -27.97 0.01 -5.77
N ALA A 137 -28.88 0.92 -5.48
CA ALA A 137 -29.96 1.25 -6.41
C ALA A 137 -29.48 1.89 -7.73
N LEU A 138 -28.32 2.55 -7.69
CA LEU A 138 -27.76 3.24 -8.85
C LEU A 138 -26.75 2.39 -9.63
N TYR A 139 -25.98 1.54 -8.95
CA TYR A 139 -24.87 0.77 -9.53
C TYR A 139 -25.02 -0.76 -9.34
N GLY A 140 -26.19 -1.21 -8.88
CA GLY A 140 -26.49 -2.64 -8.68
C GLY A 140 -25.79 -3.24 -7.45
N SER A 141 -25.78 -4.58 -7.38
CA SER A 141 -25.26 -5.33 -6.24
C SER A 141 -23.79 -5.08 -5.92
N ARG A 142 -22.98 -4.73 -6.90
CA ARG A 142 -21.58 -4.36 -6.70
C ARG A 142 -21.37 -3.14 -5.82
N ALA A 143 -22.39 -2.30 -5.68
CA ALA A 143 -22.40 -1.11 -4.85
C ALA A 143 -23.02 -1.30 -3.47
N ALA A 144 -23.31 -2.54 -3.06
CA ALA A 144 -23.93 -2.86 -1.77
C ALA A 144 -23.13 -2.30 -0.58
N ASN A 145 -21.80 -2.28 -0.68
CA ASN A 145 -20.91 -1.74 0.35
C ASN A 145 -20.63 -0.24 0.23
N GLY A 146 -21.36 0.44 -0.66
CA GLY A 146 -21.17 1.85 -0.95
C GLY A 146 -20.35 2.11 -2.20
N VAL A 147 -20.35 3.37 -2.64
CA VAL A 147 -19.68 3.83 -3.87
C VAL A 147 -18.86 5.07 -3.57
N MET A 148 -17.69 5.14 -4.17
CA MET A 148 -16.89 6.35 -4.28
C MET A 148 -16.89 6.82 -5.73
N LEU A 149 -17.51 7.97 -5.98
CA LEU A 149 -17.52 8.63 -7.28
C LEU A 149 -16.32 9.57 -7.36
N VAL A 150 -15.37 9.23 -8.19
CA VAL A 150 -14.21 10.06 -8.50
C VAL A 150 -14.48 10.83 -9.76
N THR A 151 -14.44 12.15 -9.68
CA THR A 151 -14.60 13.03 -10.82
C THR A 151 -13.27 13.69 -11.14
N THR A 152 -12.81 13.57 -12.37
CA THR A 152 -11.57 14.19 -12.81
C THR A 152 -11.77 15.66 -13.18
N LYS A 153 -10.68 16.40 -13.18
CA LYS A 153 -10.65 17.77 -13.67
C LYS A 153 -10.89 17.78 -15.18
N SER A 154 -11.93 18.45 -15.59
CA SER A 154 -12.20 18.71 -17.00
C SER A 154 -11.67 20.08 -17.40
N GLY A 155 -11.42 20.30 -18.69
CA GLY A 155 -11.06 21.63 -19.20
C GLY A 155 -12.09 22.67 -18.75
N VAL A 156 -11.61 23.81 -18.23
CA VAL A 156 -12.48 24.86 -17.68
C VAL A 156 -13.08 25.68 -18.82
N ASN A 157 -14.38 25.53 -19.02
CA ASN A 157 -15.11 26.40 -19.94
C ASN A 157 -15.39 27.77 -19.27
N LYS A 158 -14.51 28.75 -19.47
CA LYS A 158 -14.62 30.08 -18.86
C LYS A 158 -15.34 31.10 -19.72
N LYS A 159 -16.00 30.71 -20.79
CA LYS A 159 -16.61 31.64 -21.79
C LYS A 159 -15.63 32.67 -22.36
N LYS A 160 -14.36 32.53 -22.13
CA LYS A 160 -13.25 33.37 -22.62
C LYS A 160 -12.12 32.47 -23.07
N LYS A 161 -11.34 32.97 -24.02
CA LYS A 161 -10.08 32.28 -24.38
C LYS A 161 -9.16 32.26 -23.17
N TYR A 162 -8.76 31.08 -22.78
CA TYR A 162 -7.87 30.83 -21.64
C TYR A 162 -6.88 29.74 -22.00
N LEU A 163 -5.65 29.95 -21.62
CA LEU A 163 -4.60 28.93 -21.63
C LEU A 163 -3.91 28.98 -20.27
N GLY A 164 -3.92 27.87 -19.59
CA GLY A 164 -3.24 27.69 -18.30
C GLY A 164 -2.29 26.52 -18.35
N VAL A 165 -1.16 26.64 -17.71
CA VAL A 165 -0.22 25.55 -17.51
C VAL A 165 0.00 25.40 -16.02
N THR A 166 -0.16 24.20 -15.51
CA THR A 166 0.10 23.83 -14.11
C THR A 166 1.21 22.81 -14.09
N PHE A 167 2.22 23.03 -13.25
CA PHE A 167 3.28 22.08 -13.00
C PHE A 167 3.31 21.77 -11.51
N ASN A 168 3.26 20.48 -11.17
CA ASN A 168 3.42 19.99 -9.80
C ASN A 168 4.61 19.05 -9.74
N SER A 169 5.40 19.19 -8.69
CA SER A 169 6.50 18.28 -8.39
C SER A 169 6.46 17.91 -6.92
N ASN A 170 6.39 16.62 -6.65
CA ASN A 170 6.39 16.07 -5.30
C ASN A 170 7.52 15.06 -5.15
N SER A 171 8.33 15.23 -4.13
CA SER A 171 9.41 14.31 -3.78
C SER A 171 9.23 13.85 -2.35
N SER A 172 9.16 12.55 -2.12
CA SER A 172 9.07 11.96 -0.79
C SER A 172 10.23 11.00 -0.54
N PHE A 173 10.61 10.90 0.73
CA PHE A 173 11.65 10.00 1.21
C PHE A 173 11.08 9.17 2.34
N ASP A 174 11.16 7.86 2.17
CA ASP A 174 10.59 6.90 3.11
C ASP A 174 11.70 6.18 3.88
N ARG A 175 11.52 6.02 5.18
CA ARG A 175 12.43 5.29 6.05
C ARG A 175 11.65 4.47 7.04
N VAL A 176 12.24 3.38 7.50
CA VAL A 176 11.66 2.60 8.60
C VAL A 176 11.61 3.46 9.86
N LEU A 177 10.40 3.73 10.34
CA LEU A 177 10.17 4.58 11.51
C LEU A 177 10.52 3.86 12.81
N HIS A 178 10.08 2.61 12.94
CA HIS A 178 10.23 1.82 14.15
C HIS A 178 10.76 0.42 13.86
N TRP A 179 11.73 0.03 14.63
CA TRP A 179 12.25 -1.34 14.61
C TRP A 179 11.72 -2.07 15.84
N PRO A 180 11.22 -3.30 15.71
CA PRO A 180 10.94 -4.12 16.86
C PRO A 180 12.19 -4.32 17.71
N GLU A 181 12.04 -4.25 19.00
CA GLU A 181 13.10 -4.64 19.92
C GLU A 181 13.19 -6.16 19.96
N PHE A 182 14.37 -6.67 19.66
CA PHE A 182 14.67 -8.10 19.72
C PHE A 182 15.70 -8.35 20.80
N GLN A 183 15.65 -9.53 21.38
CA GLN A 183 16.75 -9.98 22.20
C GLN A 183 18.04 -10.05 21.36
N GLU A 184 19.16 -9.70 21.92
CA GLU A 184 20.45 -9.56 21.23
C GLU A 184 21.59 -10.30 21.95
N GLU A 185 21.25 -11.11 22.95
CA GLU A 185 22.22 -11.87 23.73
C GLU A 185 22.46 -13.28 23.19
N TYR A 186 21.44 -13.90 22.63
CA TYR A 186 21.47 -15.28 22.16
C TYR A 186 21.13 -15.35 20.67
N GLY A 187 21.82 -16.24 19.97
CA GLY A 187 21.61 -16.45 18.54
C GLY A 187 20.65 -17.60 18.23
N GLN A 188 20.62 -17.99 16.98
CA GLN A 188 19.90 -19.15 16.50
C GLN A 188 20.53 -20.43 17.06
N GLY A 189 19.71 -21.42 17.33
CA GLY A 189 20.15 -22.72 17.83
C GLY A 189 19.19 -23.32 18.81
N ASP A 190 19.61 -24.42 19.43
CA ASP A 190 18.82 -25.19 20.37
C ASP A 190 19.68 -25.75 21.51
N LEU A 191 19.02 -26.15 22.59
CA LEU A 191 19.63 -26.93 23.67
C LEU A 191 19.65 -28.41 23.30
N LYS A 192 20.83 -28.98 23.20
CA LYS A 192 21.05 -30.38 22.82
C LYS A 192 21.81 -31.13 23.87
N THR A 193 21.82 -32.45 23.75
CA THR A 193 22.56 -33.36 24.63
C THR A 193 23.55 -34.17 23.80
N ASN A 194 24.82 -34.15 24.17
CA ASN A 194 25.84 -34.96 23.50
C ASN A 194 25.78 -36.43 23.92
N ALA A 195 26.58 -37.25 23.28
CA ALA A 195 26.63 -38.71 23.56
C ALA A 195 27.02 -39.07 25.02
N SER A 196 27.65 -38.16 25.75
CA SER A 196 28.00 -38.33 27.18
C SER A 196 26.92 -37.78 28.11
N GLY A 197 25.76 -37.35 27.62
CA GLY A 197 24.68 -36.84 28.44
C GLY A 197 24.84 -35.37 28.87
N LYS A 198 25.86 -34.65 28.40
CA LYS A 198 26.10 -33.26 28.73
C LYS A 198 25.22 -32.36 27.85
N LEU A 199 24.53 -31.41 28.49
CA LEU A 199 23.77 -30.37 27.81
C LEU A 199 24.69 -29.31 27.19
N TYR A 200 24.40 -28.89 26.00
CA TYR A 200 25.07 -27.78 25.30
C TYR A 200 24.11 -27.02 24.41
N TYR A 201 24.41 -25.75 24.16
CA TYR A 201 23.72 -24.96 23.16
C TYR A 201 24.51 -24.94 21.87
N SER A 202 23.85 -25.15 20.74
CA SER A 202 24.51 -25.15 19.43
C SER A 202 23.68 -24.44 18.39
N TYR A 203 24.38 -23.80 17.48
CA TYR A 203 23.81 -23.25 16.25
C TYR A 203 23.34 -24.36 15.30
N GLY A 204 23.96 -25.50 15.29
CA GLY A 204 23.68 -26.62 14.40
C GLY A 204 23.56 -27.97 15.13
N ASP A 205 23.91 -29.04 14.43
CA ASP A 205 23.76 -30.40 14.94
C ASP A 205 24.94 -30.91 15.78
N SER A 206 26.04 -30.18 15.80
CA SER A 206 27.22 -30.50 16.59
C SER A 206 27.51 -29.44 17.65
N GLU A 207 28.31 -29.82 18.66
CA GLU A 207 28.67 -28.94 19.78
C GLU A 207 29.47 -27.69 19.33
N ASP A 208 30.12 -27.74 18.20
CA ASP A 208 30.88 -26.61 17.61
C ASP A 208 30.09 -25.83 16.51
N GLY A 209 28.79 -26.04 16.42
CA GLY A 209 27.90 -25.25 15.59
C GLY A 209 27.83 -25.65 14.13
N ALA A 210 28.34 -26.86 13.76
CA ALA A 210 28.14 -27.35 12.39
C ALA A 210 26.63 -27.43 12.06
N ALA A 211 26.17 -26.56 11.20
CA ALA A 211 24.76 -26.39 10.93
C ALA A 211 24.21 -27.46 10.00
N SER A 212 23.15 -28.11 10.38
CA SER A 212 22.13 -28.49 9.43
C SER A 212 21.26 -27.25 9.18
N GLY A 213 20.97 -26.92 7.92
CA GLY A 213 20.27 -25.68 7.56
C GLY A 213 18.84 -25.51 8.06
N ASN A 214 18.39 -26.24 9.07
CA ASN A 214 16.98 -26.30 9.50
C ASN A 214 16.71 -25.87 10.94
N VAL A 215 17.65 -25.24 11.64
CA VAL A 215 17.38 -24.80 13.01
C VAL A 215 16.69 -23.45 13.04
N ALA A 216 15.37 -23.47 13.13
CA ALA A 216 14.54 -22.26 13.26
C ALA A 216 14.37 -21.77 14.70
N LEU A 217 15.03 -22.39 15.68
CA LEU A 217 14.88 -22.11 17.10
C LEU A 217 15.81 -20.97 17.54
N SER A 218 15.33 -20.16 18.49
CA SER A 218 16.05 -18.98 19.01
C SER A 218 16.73 -19.23 20.37
N PHE A 219 17.02 -20.46 20.70
CA PHE A 219 17.63 -20.87 21.97
C PHE A 219 19.09 -21.31 21.80
N GLY A 220 19.79 -20.63 20.89
CA GLY A 220 21.18 -20.97 20.58
C GLY A 220 22.20 -20.39 21.55
N PRO A 221 23.50 -20.53 21.22
CA PRO A 221 24.58 -20.04 22.06
C PRO A 221 24.56 -18.52 22.21
N LYS A 222 25.14 -18.05 23.30
CA LYS A 222 25.32 -16.62 23.56
C LYS A 222 26.21 -15.99 22.50
N LEU A 223 25.88 -14.77 22.11
CA LEU A 223 26.62 -13.97 21.11
C LEU A 223 27.86 -13.32 21.79
N ASP A 224 28.77 -14.14 22.31
CA ASP A 224 29.91 -13.71 23.11
C ASP A 224 31.26 -13.74 22.36
N GLY A 225 31.22 -14.01 21.07
CA GLY A 225 32.41 -14.09 20.23
C GLY A 225 33.05 -15.47 20.15
N SER A 226 32.47 -16.50 20.81
CA SER A 226 32.89 -17.87 20.63
C SER A 226 32.95 -18.30 19.18
N LEU A 227 33.90 -19.17 18.83
CA LEU A 227 34.15 -19.55 17.44
C LEU A 227 33.31 -20.76 17.05
N TYR A 228 32.46 -20.60 16.04
CA TYR A 228 31.61 -21.66 15.49
C TYR A 228 31.78 -21.76 13.96
N TYR A 229 31.55 -22.94 13.39
CA TYR A 229 31.29 -23.09 11.98
C TYR A 229 29.94 -22.47 11.64
N GLN A 230 29.91 -21.51 10.73
CA GLN A 230 28.70 -20.81 10.34
C GLN A 230 28.46 -21.00 8.84
N TYR A 231 27.21 -20.86 8.42
CA TYR A 231 26.85 -20.88 7.01
C TYR A 231 27.54 -19.73 6.25
N ASP A 232 28.15 -20.07 5.15
CA ASP A 232 28.79 -19.12 4.24
C ASP A 232 27.80 -18.78 3.09
N PRO A 233 27.30 -17.55 3.00
CA PRO A 233 26.35 -17.16 1.97
C PRO A 233 26.96 -17.12 0.54
N GLU A 234 28.28 -17.00 0.42
CA GLU A 234 28.95 -16.96 -0.90
C GLU A 234 29.02 -18.37 -1.50
N THR A 235 29.45 -19.33 -0.72
CA THR A 235 29.56 -20.72 -1.16
C THR A 235 28.25 -21.50 -1.01
N GLN A 236 27.27 -20.95 -0.30
CA GLN A 236 25.99 -21.59 0.05
C GLN A 236 26.15 -22.92 0.80
N GLN A 237 27.23 -23.06 1.55
CA GLN A 237 27.59 -24.24 2.33
C GLN A 237 28.04 -23.85 3.73
N MET A 238 28.29 -24.85 4.55
CA MET A 238 28.96 -24.63 5.83
C MET A 238 30.40 -24.18 5.58
N GLY A 239 30.78 -23.10 6.25
CA GLY A 239 32.14 -22.61 6.23
C GLY A 239 33.10 -23.65 6.83
N THR A 240 34.26 -23.74 6.23
CA THR A 240 35.38 -24.63 6.70
C THR A 240 36.20 -23.98 7.80
N VAL A 241 35.98 -22.69 8.06
CA VAL A 241 36.69 -21.90 9.06
C VAL A 241 35.70 -21.44 10.13
N ARG A 242 36.06 -21.60 11.39
CA ARG A 242 35.28 -21.09 12.52
C ARG A 242 35.35 -19.56 12.54
N THR A 243 34.22 -18.92 12.66
CA THR A 243 34.09 -17.46 12.74
C THR A 243 33.43 -17.04 14.05
N PRO A 244 33.69 -15.80 14.54
CA PRO A 244 33.11 -15.33 15.79
C PRO A 244 31.58 -15.27 15.74
N TRP A 245 30.94 -15.83 16.77
CA TRP A 245 29.49 -15.78 16.96
C TRP A 245 29.12 -14.47 17.63
N VAL A 246 28.88 -13.44 16.80
CA VAL A 246 28.61 -12.09 17.27
C VAL A 246 27.34 -11.54 16.64
N LYS A 247 26.71 -10.61 17.33
CA LYS A 247 25.59 -9.87 16.81
C LYS A 247 25.97 -9.16 15.50
N ARG A 248 25.19 -9.36 14.47
CA ARG A 248 25.29 -8.66 13.21
C ARG A 248 24.01 -7.89 12.92
N ASN A 249 24.13 -6.64 12.49
CA ASN A 249 22.96 -5.79 12.26
C ASN A 249 22.45 -5.89 10.80
N HIS A 250 22.24 -7.12 10.33
CA HIS A 250 21.80 -7.37 8.96
C HIS A 250 20.46 -6.71 8.62
N ARG A 251 19.55 -6.61 9.57
CA ARG A 251 18.24 -5.98 9.35
C ARG A 251 18.37 -4.53 8.93
N LYS A 252 19.10 -3.72 9.70
CA LYS A 252 19.26 -2.30 9.38
C LYS A 252 20.11 -2.08 8.13
N ALA A 253 21.03 -2.98 7.85
CA ALA A 253 21.89 -2.93 6.66
C ALA A 253 21.15 -3.32 5.38
N PHE A 254 20.09 -4.13 5.48
CA PHE A 254 19.30 -4.57 4.34
C PHE A 254 18.42 -3.46 3.75
N TRP A 255 17.80 -2.64 4.61
CA TRP A 255 16.84 -1.64 4.18
C TRP A 255 17.54 -0.36 3.71
N GLN A 256 17.02 0.22 2.66
CA GLN A 256 17.47 1.50 2.12
C GLN A 256 16.49 2.64 2.40
N THR A 257 16.88 3.86 2.08
CA THR A 257 15.94 4.99 2.06
C THR A 257 15.13 4.91 0.77
N GLY A 258 13.82 4.78 0.88
CA GLY A 258 12.92 4.85 -0.25
C GLY A 258 12.82 6.27 -0.80
N TYR A 259 12.54 6.39 -2.08
CA TYR A 259 12.41 7.66 -2.78
C TYR A 259 11.28 7.59 -3.78
N THR A 260 10.36 8.55 -3.72
CA THR A 260 9.28 8.68 -4.71
C THR A 260 9.31 10.08 -5.29
N LEU A 261 9.35 10.17 -6.61
CA LEU A 261 9.24 11.41 -7.36
C LEU A 261 8.01 11.36 -8.25
N VAL A 262 7.12 12.32 -8.07
CA VAL A 262 5.94 12.51 -8.92
C VAL A 262 6.02 13.88 -9.55
N ASN A 263 6.12 13.94 -10.86
CA ASN A 263 6.06 15.18 -11.63
C ASN A 263 4.83 15.15 -12.52
N SER A 264 4.00 16.16 -12.44
CA SER A 264 2.84 16.31 -13.30
C SER A 264 2.82 17.66 -13.99
N ILE A 265 2.45 17.68 -15.25
CA ILE A 265 2.18 18.88 -16.04
C ILE A 265 0.78 18.79 -16.62
N ALA A 266 0.00 19.85 -16.45
CA ALA A 266 -1.32 19.94 -17.02
C ALA A 266 -1.46 21.22 -17.82
N ILE A 267 -2.08 21.13 -18.99
CA ILE A 267 -2.38 22.25 -19.90
C ILE A 267 -3.89 22.31 -20.03
N ASP A 268 -4.46 23.42 -19.61
CA ASP A 268 -5.88 23.71 -19.72
C ASP A 268 -6.11 24.79 -20.79
N GLY A 269 -6.90 24.47 -21.80
CA GLY A 269 -7.30 25.39 -22.83
C GLY A 269 -8.81 25.54 -22.89
N SER A 270 -9.31 26.77 -23.07
CA SER A 270 -10.73 26.98 -23.28
C SER A 270 -11.02 28.08 -24.31
N SER A 271 -12.12 27.91 -25.00
CA SER A 271 -12.73 28.89 -25.90
C SER A 271 -14.22 29.05 -25.53
N GLU A 272 -14.93 29.85 -26.25
CA GLU A 272 -16.38 30.04 -26.04
C GLU A 272 -17.19 28.75 -26.21
N LYS A 273 -16.70 27.82 -27.05
CA LYS A 273 -17.43 26.61 -27.44
C LYS A 273 -16.77 25.30 -27.00
N SER A 274 -15.51 25.34 -26.60
CA SER A 274 -14.75 24.15 -26.29
C SER A 274 -13.83 24.35 -25.09
N ALA A 275 -13.57 23.28 -24.38
CA ALA A 275 -12.57 23.23 -23.33
C ALA A 275 -11.78 21.93 -23.45
N VAL A 276 -10.48 22.02 -23.29
CA VAL A 276 -9.56 20.88 -23.39
C VAL A 276 -8.63 20.91 -22.17
N ARG A 277 -8.40 19.75 -21.58
CA ARG A 277 -7.33 19.53 -20.60
C ARG A 277 -6.46 18.36 -21.07
N LEU A 278 -5.17 18.56 -21.02
CA LEU A 278 -4.16 17.54 -21.22
C LEU A 278 -3.31 17.49 -19.97
N SER A 279 -3.16 16.31 -19.36
CA SER A 279 -2.25 16.08 -18.25
C SER A 279 -1.29 14.95 -18.57
N LEU A 280 -0.05 15.10 -18.10
CA LEU A 280 0.99 14.10 -18.21
C LEU A 280 1.65 13.98 -16.84
N THR A 281 1.73 12.77 -16.33
CA THR A 281 2.37 12.47 -15.04
C THR A 281 3.47 11.46 -15.24
N TYR A 282 4.61 11.73 -14.61
CA TYR A 282 5.74 10.82 -14.51
C TYR A 282 5.97 10.50 -13.03
N THR A 283 5.94 9.22 -12.70
CA THR A 283 6.21 8.72 -11.35
C THR A 283 7.44 7.81 -11.39
N LYS A 284 8.42 8.12 -10.54
CA LYS A 284 9.55 7.24 -10.24
C LYS A 284 9.47 6.85 -8.77
N ASN A 285 9.50 5.57 -8.50
CA ASN A 285 9.51 5.05 -7.13
C ASN A 285 10.68 4.06 -6.96
N GLU A 286 11.40 4.22 -5.87
CA GLU A 286 12.36 3.24 -5.35
C GLU A 286 11.96 3.00 -3.90
N TRP A 287 11.52 1.79 -3.60
CA TRP A 287 11.01 1.50 -2.27
C TRP A 287 12.15 1.27 -1.26
N ILE A 288 11.76 1.20 0.03
CA ILE A 288 12.72 0.93 1.13
C ILE A 288 13.34 -0.46 1.04
N MET A 289 12.71 -1.40 0.33
CA MET A 289 13.28 -2.73 0.04
C MET A 289 14.19 -2.63 -1.19
N PRO A 290 15.43 -3.13 -1.13
CA PRO A 290 16.35 -3.09 -2.27
C PRO A 290 15.83 -3.88 -3.47
N ASN A 291 16.16 -3.42 -4.66
CA ASN A 291 15.82 -4.08 -5.95
C ASN A 291 14.32 -4.20 -6.25
N THR A 292 13.53 -3.24 -5.79
CA THR A 292 12.08 -3.17 -6.08
C THR A 292 11.73 -1.94 -6.91
#